data_bad65873c44a2c0c7aef49b06d29d4a3
#
_entry.id   bad65873c44a2c0c7aef49b06d29d4a3
#
_cell.length_a   1.000
_cell.length_b   1.000
_cell.length_c   1.000
_cell.angle_alpha   90.00
_cell.angle_beta   90.00
_cell.angle_gamma   90.00
#
_symmetry.space_group_name_H-M   'P 1'
#
loop_
_entity.id
_entity.type
_entity.pdbx_description
1 polymer ?
#
loop_
_entity_poly.entity_id
_entity_poly.type
_entity_poly.pdbx_seq_one_letter_code
_entity_poly.pdbx_strand_id
1 'polypeptide(L)'
;MVAAALCAVITLIAMQWLMAFDAANLVMLYLLGVVVVALFYGRWPSVVATVINVVSFDLFFIAPRGTLAVSDVQYLLTFAVMLTVGLVIGNLTAGVRYQARVARYREQRTRHLYEMSKALAVGRSSQDIAATSEQFISSTFHARSQVLLPDDNGKLQPLTHPQGMTPWDDAIAQWSFDKGLPAGAGTDTLPGVPYQILPLKSGEKTYGLVVVEPGNLRQLMIPEQQRLLETFTLLVANALERLTLTASEEQARMASEREQIRNALLAALSHDLRTPLTVLFGQAEILTLDLASEGSPHARQASEIRQHVLNTTRLVNNLLDMARIQSGGFNLKKEWLTLEEVVGSALQMLEPGLSSPINLSLPEPLTLIHVDGPLFERVLINLLENAVKYAGAQAEIGINAHVEGENLQLDVWDNGPGLPPGQEQTIFDKFARGNKESAVPGVGLGLAICRAIVDVHGGTITAFNRPEGGACFRVTLPQQTAPELEEFHEDM
;
A
#
# COMPACT_ATOMS: atom_id res chain seq x y z
N MET A 1 -7.32 1.47 65.27
CA MET A 1 -6.77 2.52 66.18
C MET A 1 -7.35 3.91 65.89
N VAL A 2 -7.32 4.47 64.73
CA VAL A 2 -7.79 5.85 64.43
C VAL A 2 -9.32 6.02 64.66
N ALA A 3 -10.14 5.06 64.27
CA ALA A 3 -11.58 5.11 64.50
C ALA A 3 -11.89 5.16 66.02
N ALA A 4 -11.21 4.34 66.81
CA ALA A 4 -11.36 4.35 68.26
C ALA A 4 -10.90 5.65 68.91
N ALA A 5 -9.78 6.21 68.45
CA ALA A 5 -9.27 7.51 68.90
C ALA A 5 -10.25 8.66 68.59
N LEU A 6 -10.84 8.67 67.39
CA LEU A 6 -11.85 9.66 67.00
C LEU A 6 -13.13 9.54 67.85
N CYS A 7 -13.61 8.32 68.07
CA CYS A 7 -14.75 8.05 68.94
C CYS A 7 -14.48 8.50 70.37
N ALA A 8 -13.28 8.27 70.90
CA ALA A 8 -12.87 8.75 72.25
C ALA A 8 -12.88 10.27 72.33
N VAL A 9 -12.37 10.95 71.32
CA VAL A 9 -12.37 12.45 71.24
C VAL A 9 -13.83 12.95 71.21
N ILE A 10 -14.68 12.35 70.42
CA ILE A 10 -16.10 12.74 70.34
C ILE A 10 -16.79 12.54 71.70
N THR A 11 -16.49 11.42 72.37
CA THR A 11 -17.05 11.11 73.69
C THR A 11 -16.56 12.14 74.74
N LEU A 12 -15.27 12.52 74.71
CA LEU A 12 -14.71 13.53 75.61
C LEU A 12 -15.36 14.91 75.39
N ILE A 13 -15.50 15.34 74.16
CA ILE A 13 -16.18 16.58 73.76
C ILE A 13 -17.63 16.55 74.26
N ALA A 14 -18.31 15.46 74.05
CA ALA A 14 -19.69 15.27 74.49
C ALA A 14 -19.82 15.32 76.05
N MET A 15 -18.90 14.75 76.75
CA MET A 15 -18.88 14.81 78.26
C MET A 15 -18.60 16.21 78.81
N GLN A 16 -17.66 16.99 78.16
CA GLN A 16 -17.27 18.28 78.71
C GLN A 16 -18.24 19.42 78.32
N TRP A 17 -18.79 19.39 77.16
CA TRP A 17 -19.52 20.52 76.57
C TRP A 17 -21.00 20.32 76.38
N LEU A 18 -21.46 19.09 76.31
CA LEU A 18 -22.81 18.75 75.88
C LEU A 18 -23.66 17.98 76.94
N MET A 19 -23.20 17.85 78.18
CA MET A 19 -23.98 17.18 79.23
C MET A 19 -25.31 17.84 79.58
N ALA A 20 -25.52 19.12 79.13
CA ALA A 20 -26.76 19.85 79.32
C ALA A 20 -27.72 19.71 78.12
N PHE A 21 -27.32 18.98 77.06
CA PHE A 21 -28.11 18.80 75.84
C PHE A 21 -28.94 17.48 75.92
N ASP A 22 -30.05 17.51 75.17
CA ASP A 22 -30.89 16.29 75.07
C ASP A 22 -30.15 15.12 74.38
N ALA A 23 -30.48 13.91 74.79
CA ALA A 23 -29.88 12.68 74.24
C ALA A 23 -29.93 12.59 72.70
N ALA A 24 -30.96 13.17 72.10
CA ALA A 24 -31.07 13.26 70.63
C ALA A 24 -29.91 14.05 69.96
N ASN A 25 -29.44 15.13 70.55
CA ASN A 25 -28.34 15.91 70.01
C ASN A 25 -27.01 15.17 70.15
N LEU A 26 -26.81 14.42 71.21
CA LEU A 26 -25.64 13.58 71.38
C LEU A 26 -25.58 12.43 70.38
N VAL A 27 -26.73 11.80 70.10
CA VAL A 27 -26.84 10.78 69.02
C VAL A 27 -26.43 11.33 67.68
N MET A 28 -26.88 12.56 67.33
CA MET A 28 -26.49 13.20 66.06
C MET A 28 -24.99 13.44 65.98
N LEU A 29 -24.33 13.84 67.07
CA LEU A 29 -22.90 14.03 67.13
C LEU A 29 -22.13 12.71 66.90
N TYR A 30 -22.57 11.64 67.52
CA TYR A 30 -22.00 10.30 67.31
C TYR A 30 -22.18 9.81 65.86
N LEU A 31 -23.37 10.05 65.26
CA LEU A 31 -23.62 9.73 63.87
C LEU A 31 -22.69 10.55 62.94
N LEU A 32 -22.51 11.86 63.21
CA LEU A 32 -21.55 12.69 62.45
C LEU A 32 -20.14 12.11 62.51
N GLY A 33 -19.72 11.63 63.67
CA GLY A 33 -18.43 10.92 63.85
C GLY A 33 -18.32 9.68 62.98
N VAL A 34 -19.39 8.86 62.90
CA VAL A 34 -19.41 7.72 61.98
C VAL A 34 -19.27 8.14 60.51
N VAL A 35 -19.95 9.23 60.10
CA VAL A 35 -19.83 9.77 58.75
C VAL A 35 -18.38 10.17 58.43
N VAL A 36 -17.73 10.88 59.37
CA VAL A 36 -16.32 11.29 59.22
C VAL A 36 -15.40 10.09 59.08
N VAL A 37 -15.55 9.06 59.97
CA VAL A 37 -14.76 7.83 59.84
C VAL A 37 -15.03 7.13 58.53
N ALA A 38 -16.28 7.02 58.10
CA ALA A 38 -16.66 6.41 56.81
C ALA A 38 -16.02 7.16 55.62
N LEU A 39 -16.05 8.51 55.65
CA LEU A 39 -15.45 9.35 54.63
C LEU A 39 -13.94 9.22 54.50
N PHE A 40 -13.20 9.04 55.57
CA PHE A 40 -11.73 9.01 55.54
C PHE A 40 -11.12 7.61 55.57
N TYR A 41 -11.75 6.66 56.24
CA TYR A 41 -11.16 5.33 56.53
C TYR A 41 -11.94 4.16 55.91
N GLY A 42 -13.15 4.38 55.41
CA GLY A 42 -13.94 3.36 54.68
C GLY A 42 -14.84 2.49 55.54
N ARG A 43 -15.33 1.36 54.93
CA ARG A 43 -16.43 0.52 55.49
C ARG A 43 -16.11 -0.09 56.84
N TRP A 44 -15.03 -0.86 56.97
CA TRP A 44 -14.72 -1.59 58.20
C TRP A 44 -14.44 -0.68 59.40
N PRO A 45 -13.64 0.39 59.28
CA PRO A 45 -13.46 1.33 60.38
C PRO A 45 -14.75 2.04 60.80
N SER A 46 -15.70 2.33 59.88
CA SER A 46 -16.98 2.96 60.23
C SER A 46 -17.92 2.02 60.94
N VAL A 47 -17.93 0.71 60.63
CA VAL A 47 -18.67 -0.29 61.36
C VAL A 47 -18.16 -0.40 62.81
N VAL A 48 -16.83 -0.45 62.97
CA VAL A 48 -16.20 -0.46 64.30
C VAL A 48 -16.51 0.82 65.07
N ALA A 49 -16.46 1.99 64.41
CA ALA A 49 -16.81 3.26 65.04
C ALA A 49 -18.28 3.29 65.48
N THR A 50 -19.21 2.74 64.68
CA THR A 50 -20.63 2.67 65.01
C THR A 50 -20.84 1.85 66.28
N VAL A 51 -20.21 0.66 66.36
CA VAL A 51 -20.30 -0.18 67.58
C VAL A 51 -19.73 0.52 68.82
N ILE A 52 -18.52 1.12 68.67
CA ILE A 52 -17.90 1.87 69.76
C ILE A 52 -18.80 3.04 70.23
N ASN A 53 -19.38 3.79 69.26
CA ASN A 53 -20.25 4.92 69.58
C ASN A 53 -21.51 4.50 70.30
N VAL A 54 -22.15 3.39 69.88
CA VAL A 54 -23.32 2.86 70.55
C VAL A 54 -23.00 2.44 72.03
N VAL A 55 -21.86 1.73 72.18
CA VAL A 55 -21.42 1.29 73.56
C VAL A 55 -21.00 2.52 74.38
N SER A 56 -20.31 3.52 73.79
CA SER A 56 -19.94 4.74 74.52
C SER A 56 -21.15 5.56 74.92
N PHE A 57 -22.16 5.64 74.10
CA PHE A 57 -23.38 6.38 74.37
C PHE A 57 -24.14 5.73 75.52
N ASP A 58 -24.26 4.38 75.51
CA ASP A 58 -24.89 3.64 76.59
C ASP A 58 -24.14 3.82 77.96
N LEU A 59 -22.82 3.61 77.96
CA LEU A 59 -21.98 3.65 79.14
C LEU A 59 -21.90 5.02 79.81
N PHE A 60 -21.81 6.12 79.03
CA PHE A 60 -21.55 7.45 79.55
C PHE A 60 -22.79 8.33 79.72
N PHE A 61 -23.84 8.14 78.91
CA PHE A 61 -24.96 9.06 78.88
C PHE A 61 -26.30 8.51 79.31
N ILE A 62 -26.47 7.17 79.42
CA ILE A 62 -27.71 6.53 79.87
C ILE A 62 -27.60 6.13 81.35
N ALA A 63 -28.66 6.41 82.07
CA ALA A 63 -28.73 6.02 83.48
C ALA A 63 -29.19 4.54 83.63
N PRO A 64 -28.59 3.71 84.52
CA PRO A 64 -27.49 4.00 85.49
C PRO A 64 -26.13 4.03 84.74
N ARG A 65 -25.42 5.15 84.82
CA ARG A 65 -24.13 5.35 84.12
C ARG A 65 -23.09 4.34 84.61
N GLY A 66 -22.20 3.92 83.66
CA GLY A 66 -21.14 2.96 83.96
C GLY A 66 -21.56 1.51 83.92
N THR A 67 -22.80 1.18 83.55
CA THR A 67 -23.31 -0.16 83.37
C THR A 67 -23.88 -0.33 81.94
N LEU A 68 -23.78 -1.48 81.38
CA LEU A 68 -24.39 -1.82 80.08
C LEU A 68 -25.84 -2.35 80.27
N ALA A 69 -26.59 -1.80 81.24
CA ALA A 69 -27.95 -2.20 81.60
C ALA A 69 -28.94 -1.18 80.99
N VAL A 70 -29.66 -1.57 80.00
CA VAL A 70 -30.70 -0.75 79.36
C VAL A 70 -31.96 -0.81 80.21
N SER A 71 -32.26 0.25 80.95
CA SER A 71 -33.41 0.34 81.83
C SER A 71 -34.70 0.77 81.13
N ASP A 72 -34.64 1.33 79.94
CA ASP A 72 -35.81 1.79 79.23
C ASP A 72 -35.80 1.31 77.75
N VAL A 73 -36.93 0.81 77.27
CA VAL A 73 -37.15 0.29 75.90
C VAL A 73 -36.88 1.39 74.84
N GLN A 74 -37.03 2.68 75.15
CA GLN A 74 -36.78 3.79 74.23
C GLN A 74 -35.31 3.86 73.77
N TYR A 75 -34.37 3.48 74.64
CA TYR A 75 -32.93 3.47 74.28
C TYR A 75 -32.57 2.32 73.37
N LEU A 76 -33.27 1.19 73.45
CA LEU A 76 -33.13 0.06 72.54
C LEU A 76 -33.44 0.47 71.12
N LEU A 77 -34.50 1.26 70.90
CA LEU A 77 -34.86 1.81 69.61
C LEU A 77 -33.78 2.79 69.12
N THR A 78 -33.25 3.64 70.03
CA THR A 78 -32.15 4.57 69.67
C THR A 78 -30.91 3.81 69.24
N PHE A 79 -30.50 2.75 69.87
CA PHE A 79 -29.37 1.90 69.50
C PHE A 79 -29.58 1.24 68.15
N ALA A 80 -30.75 0.69 67.92
CA ALA A 80 -31.10 0.06 66.67
C ALA A 80 -31.06 1.05 65.54
N VAL A 81 -31.54 2.29 65.69
CA VAL A 81 -31.45 3.39 64.73
C VAL A 81 -30.02 3.79 64.51
N MET A 82 -29.24 4.03 65.57
CA MET A 82 -27.80 4.41 65.43
C MET A 82 -27.01 3.35 64.67
N LEU A 83 -27.21 2.07 64.99
CA LEU A 83 -26.55 0.96 64.30
C LEU A 83 -26.97 0.89 62.84
N THR A 84 -28.25 0.95 62.56
CA THR A 84 -28.77 0.88 61.17
C THR A 84 -28.28 2.07 60.34
N VAL A 85 -28.43 3.28 60.84
CA VAL A 85 -27.97 4.49 60.12
C VAL A 85 -26.46 4.48 59.94
N GLY A 86 -25.70 4.09 60.97
CA GLY A 86 -24.22 4.00 60.86
C GLY A 86 -23.77 2.97 59.84
N LEU A 87 -24.43 1.79 59.79
CA LEU A 87 -24.13 0.77 58.77
C LEU A 87 -24.52 1.22 57.34
N VAL A 88 -25.69 1.86 57.19
CA VAL A 88 -26.14 2.38 55.89
C VAL A 88 -25.19 3.45 55.38
N ILE A 89 -24.82 4.43 56.21
CA ILE A 89 -23.89 5.49 55.85
C ILE A 89 -22.51 4.90 55.51
N GLY A 90 -22.02 3.97 56.32
CA GLY A 90 -20.73 3.32 56.07
C GLY A 90 -20.69 2.58 54.74
N ASN A 91 -21.75 1.86 54.41
CA ASN A 91 -21.86 1.13 53.14
C ASN A 91 -22.03 2.05 51.95
N LEU A 92 -22.89 3.07 52.04
CA LEU A 92 -23.10 4.06 50.97
C LEU A 92 -21.80 4.84 50.66
N THR A 93 -21.10 5.31 51.69
CA THR A 93 -19.84 6.04 51.55
C THR A 93 -18.76 5.17 50.90
N ALA A 94 -18.68 3.88 51.32
CA ALA A 94 -17.74 2.95 50.69
C ALA A 94 -18.07 2.72 49.23
N GLY A 95 -19.35 2.62 48.87
CA GLY A 95 -19.81 2.49 47.48
C GLY A 95 -19.43 3.71 46.63
N VAL A 96 -19.72 4.92 47.11
CA VAL A 96 -19.35 6.17 46.40
C VAL A 96 -17.85 6.29 46.20
N ARG A 97 -17.04 5.92 47.21
CA ARG A 97 -15.57 5.94 47.09
C ARG A 97 -15.06 4.93 46.06
N TYR A 98 -15.62 3.76 46.05
CA TYR A 98 -15.28 2.73 45.09
C TYR A 98 -15.58 3.23 43.65
N GLN A 99 -16.78 3.77 43.44
CA GLN A 99 -17.17 4.33 42.14
C GLN A 99 -16.28 5.49 41.72
N ALA A 100 -15.98 6.43 42.65
CA ALA A 100 -15.06 7.53 42.37
C ALA A 100 -13.65 7.06 42.00
N ARG A 101 -13.15 5.99 42.64
CA ARG A 101 -11.85 5.39 42.31
C ARG A 101 -11.86 4.76 40.90
N VAL A 102 -12.88 3.99 40.60
CA VAL A 102 -13.07 3.35 39.31
C VAL A 102 -13.21 4.42 38.19
N ALA A 103 -13.97 5.49 38.44
CA ALA A 103 -14.16 6.58 37.51
C ALA A 103 -12.82 7.29 37.23
N ARG A 104 -12.03 7.63 38.23
CA ARG A 104 -10.69 8.23 38.06
C ARG A 104 -9.75 7.32 37.28
N TYR A 105 -9.75 6.03 37.58
CA TYR A 105 -8.92 5.07 36.83
C TYR A 105 -9.30 5.01 35.34
N ARG A 106 -10.61 4.98 35.06
CA ARG A 106 -11.11 5.02 33.67
C ARG A 106 -10.74 6.31 32.95
N GLU A 107 -10.89 7.43 33.64
CA GLU A 107 -10.51 8.75 33.10
C GLU A 107 -9.01 8.82 32.75
N GLN A 108 -8.14 8.41 33.67
CA GLN A 108 -6.69 8.36 33.42
C GLN A 108 -6.34 7.47 32.24
N ARG A 109 -6.92 6.29 32.17
CA ARG A 109 -6.72 5.35 31.04
C ARG A 109 -7.14 5.99 29.71
N THR A 110 -8.32 6.58 29.66
CA THR A 110 -8.83 7.25 28.45
C THR A 110 -7.94 8.41 28.06
N ARG A 111 -7.48 9.18 29.02
CA ARG A 111 -6.56 10.30 28.78
C ARG A 111 -5.22 9.84 28.19
N HIS A 112 -4.60 8.79 28.76
CA HIS A 112 -3.34 8.23 28.21
C HIS A 112 -3.50 7.73 26.79
N LEU A 113 -4.61 7.02 26.47
CA LEU A 113 -4.91 6.56 25.12
C LEU A 113 -5.11 7.73 24.14
N TYR A 114 -5.83 8.77 24.57
CA TYR A 114 -6.08 9.96 23.75
C TYR A 114 -4.78 10.71 23.46
N GLU A 115 -3.97 10.97 24.49
CA GLU A 115 -2.69 11.69 24.37
C GLU A 115 -1.72 10.92 23.46
N MET A 116 -1.61 9.59 23.64
CA MET A 116 -0.80 8.75 22.76
C MET A 116 -1.30 8.76 21.32
N SER A 117 -2.60 8.57 21.12
CA SER A 117 -3.19 8.60 19.78
C SER A 117 -2.94 9.94 19.08
N LYS A 118 -3.10 11.06 19.80
CA LYS A 118 -2.83 12.40 19.30
C LYS A 118 -1.35 12.59 18.93
N ALA A 119 -0.44 12.11 19.78
CA ALA A 119 1.00 12.21 19.53
C ALA A 119 1.42 11.35 18.31
N LEU A 120 0.91 10.12 18.21
CA LEU A 120 1.17 9.23 17.07
C LEU A 120 0.57 9.77 15.76
N ALA A 121 -0.53 10.53 15.83
CA ALA A 121 -1.15 11.13 14.65
C ALA A 121 -0.27 12.18 13.96
N VAL A 122 0.60 12.83 14.70
CA VAL A 122 1.52 13.89 14.20
C VAL A 122 2.85 13.30 13.71
N GLY A 123 3.20 12.07 14.09
CA GLY A 123 4.44 11.40 13.70
C GLY A 123 4.56 11.30 12.17
N ARG A 124 5.69 11.78 11.63
CA ARG A 124 5.97 11.81 10.18
C ARG A 124 6.99 10.77 9.74
N SER A 125 7.64 10.13 10.67
CA SER A 125 8.63 9.08 10.42
C SER A 125 8.42 7.88 11.34
N SER A 126 8.91 6.72 10.93
CA SER A 126 8.92 5.52 11.78
C SER A 126 9.71 5.74 13.08
N GLN A 127 10.75 6.59 13.04
CA GLN A 127 11.54 6.98 14.21
C GLN A 127 10.72 7.82 15.19
N ASP A 128 9.93 8.79 14.70
CA ASP A 128 9.05 9.60 15.56
C ASP A 128 8.00 8.73 16.26
N ILE A 129 7.40 7.79 15.52
CA ILE A 129 6.42 6.86 16.07
C ILE A 129 7.06 5.95 17.11
N ALA A 130 8.25 5.40 16.84
CA ALA A 130 8.95 4.54 17.77
C ALA A 130 9.32 5.30 19.07
N ALA A 131 9.95 6.47 18.97
CA ALA A 131 10.33 7.28 20.11
C ALA A 131 9.11 7.70 20.96
N THR A 132 8.02 8.13 20.32
CA THR A 132 6.77 8.45 20.99
C THR A 132 6.20 7.24 21.70
N SER A 133 6.18 6.09 21.06
CA SER A 133 5.67 4.83 21.63
C SER A 133 6.46 4.40 22.86
N GLU A 134 7.79 4.44 22.78
CA GLU A 134 8.69 4.09 23.87
C GLU A 134 8.49 5.03 25.06
N GLN A 135 8.34 6.32 24.83
CA GLN A 135 8.08 7.32 25.88
C GLN A 135 6.74 7.05 26.61
N PHE A 136 5.67 6.83 25.84
CA PHE A 136 4.35 6.55 26.43
C PHE A 136 4.28 5.21 27.17
N ILE A 137 4.88 4.16 26.62
CA ILE A 137 4.94 2.85 27.28
C ILE A 137 5.76 2.94 28.55
N SER A 138 6.94 3.58 28.49
CA SER A 138 7.82 3.74 29.65
C SER A 138 7.17 4.52 30.78
N SER A 139 6.50 5.63 30.47
CA SER A 139 5.84 6.47 31.48
C SER A 139 4.59 5.82 32.08
N THR A 140 3.81 5.12 31.26
CA THR A 140 2.53 4.53 31.71
C THR A 140 2.72 3.23 32.49
N PHE A 141 3.64 2.37 32.06
CA PHE A 141 3.86 1.05 32.67
C PHE A 141 5.09 0.99 33.59
N HIS A 142 5.83 2.10 33.75
CA HIS A 142 7.11 2.13 34.46
C HIS A 142 8.07 1.02 33.99
N ALA A 143 8.12 0.85 32.67
CA ALA A 143 8.84 -0.18 31.97
C ALA A 143 9.88 0.41 31.04
N ARG A 144 10.94 -0.32 30.73
CA ARG A 144 11.81 -0.01 29.59
C ARG A 144 11.19 -0.64 28.35
N SER A 145 11.18 0.08 27.26
CA SER A 145 10.61 -0.42 25.99
C SER A 145 11.46 -0.06 24.81
N GLN A 146 11.42 -0.91 23.79
CA GLN A 146 12.16 -0.74 22.55
C GLN A 146 11.29 -1.17 21.39
N VAL A 147 11.20 -0.33 20.36
CA VAL A 147 10.53 -0.65 19.12
C VAL A 147 11.52 -1.20 18.10
N LEU A 148 11.19 -2.34 17.51
CA LEU A 148 11.96 -3.00 16.46
C LEU A 148 11.16 -2.94 15.15
N LEU A 149 11.78 -2.45 14.09
CA LEU A 149 11.15 -2.42 12.76
C LEU A 149 11.98 -3.24 11.77
N PRO A 150 11.33 -3.86 10.78
CA PRO A 150 12.03 -4.58 9.72
C PRO A 150 12.79 -3.61 8.81
N ASP A 151 14.01 -3.98 8.41
CA ASP A 151 14.73 -3.35 7.31
C ASP A 151 14.24 -3.84 5.94
N ASP A 152 14.85 -3.38 4.86
CA ASP A 152 14.51 -3.77 3.48
C ASP A 152 14.65 -5.29 3.22
N ASN A 153 15.42 -6.00 4.05
CA ASN A 153 15.61 -7.45 3.97
C ASN A 153 14.66 -8.21 4.92
N GLY A 154 13.78 -7.53 5.64
CA GLY A 154 12.87 -8.11 6.62
C GLY A 154 13.50 -8.45 7.96
N LYS A 155 14.77 -8.07 8.21
CA LYS A 155 15.45 -8.26 9.48
C LYS A 155 15.11 -7.14 10.45
N LEU A 156 14.72 -7.50 11.67
CA LEU A 156 14.37 -6.55 12.71
C LEU A 156 15.59 -5.78 13.21
N GLN A 157 15.43 -4.46 13.27
CA GLN A 157 16.45 -3.56 13.80
C GLN A 157 15.83 -2.58 14.80
N PRO A 158 16.54 -2.27 15.91
CA PRO A 158 16.12 -1.23 16.84
C PRO A 158 16.34 0.14 16.20
N LEU A 159 15.34 1.02 16.27
CA LEU A 159 15.45 2.39 15.77
C LEU A 159 16.18 3.33 16.72
N THR A 160 16.22 2.98 18.00
CA THR A 160 16.91 3.70 19.06
C THR A 160 17.92 2.77 19.73
N HIS A 161 18.94 3.33 20.38
CA HIS A 161 19.90 2.50 21.12
C HIS A 161 19.36 2.21 22.53
N PRO A 162 19.09 0.95 22.87
CA PRO A 162 18.56 0.57 24.17
C PRO A 162 19.61 0.81 25.25
N GLN A 163 19.36 1.75 26.18
CA GLN A 163 20.20 1.92 27.36
C GLN A 163 19.66 1.08 28.51
N GLY A 164 20.43 0.05 28.90
CA GLY A 164 20.21 -0.71 30.11
C GLY A 164 19.04 -1.72 30.09
N MET A 165 18.50 -2.09 28.94
CA MET A 165 17.58 -3.23 28.79
C MET A 165 18.34 -4.56 28.83
N THR A 166 17.67 -5.61 29.31
CA THR A 166 18.17 -6.97 29.18
C THR A 166 18.24 -7.34 27.69
N PRO A 167 19.37 -7.91 27.20
CA PRO A 167 19.44 -8.38 25.83
C PRO A 167 18.34 -9.39 25.54
N TRP A 168 17.64 -9.21 24.42
CA TRP A 168 16.64 -10.17 23.92
C TRP A 168 17.26 -11.10 22.90
N ASP A 169 16.60 -12.22 22.65
CA ASP A 169 16.99 -13.17 21.62
C ASP A 169 16.40 -12.72 20.27
N ASP A 170 17.25 -12.39 19.30
CA ASP A 170 16.85 -11.95 17.97
C ASP A 170 16.05 -13.02 17.20
N ALA A 171 16.31 -14.30 17.44
CA ALA A 171 15.56 -15.38 16.78
C ALA A 171 14.12 -15.44 17.27
N ILE A 172 13.90 -15.17 18.55
CA ILE A 172 12.57 -15.12 19.15
C ILE A 172 11.83 -13.86 18.69
N ALA A 173 12.52 -12.73 18.63
CA ALA A 173 11.96 -11.52 18.09
C ALA A 173 11.51 -11.74 16.63
N GLN A 174 12.36 -12.32 15.79
CA GLN A 174 12.01 -12.62 14.40
C GLN A 174 10.83 -13.60 14.32
N TRP A 175 10.81 -14.66 15.15
CA TRP A 175 9.69 -15.59 15.20
C TRP A 175 8.36 -14.89 15.57
N SER A 176 8.39 -13.99 16.57
CA SER A 176 7.22 -13.23 17.00
C SER A 176 6.72 -12.32 15.87
N PHE A 177 7.62 -11.71 15.11
CA PHE A 177 7.30 -10.89 13.96
C PHE A 177 6.66 -11.70 12.83
N ASP A 178 7.26 -12.84 12.46
CA ASP A 178 6.80 -13.68 11.34
C ASP A 178 5.45 -14.35 11.64
N LYS A 179 5.23 -14.75 12.91
CA LYS A 179 3.97 -15.38 13.33
C LYS A 179 2.90 -14.39 13.77
N GLY A 180 3.28 -13.15 14.09
CA GLY A 180 2.36 -12.15 14.65
C GLY A 180 1.81 -12.57 16.03
N LEU A 181 2.60 -13.32 16.83
CA LEU A 181 2.23 -13.83 18.14
C LEU A 181 3.16 -13.26 19.22
N PRO A 182 2.64 -12.96 20.43
CA PRO A 182 3.43 -12.48 21.54
C PRO A 182 4.37 -13.56 22.08
N ALA A 183 5.52 -13.15 22.62
CA ALA A 183 6.49 -14.03 23.29
C ALA A 183 7.06 -13.37 24.55
N GLY A 184 7.65 -14.18 25.42
CA GLY A 184 8.27 -13.71 26.67
C GLY A 184 7.38 -13.80 27.89
N ALA A 185 7.64 -12.96 28.86
CA ALA A 185 6.97 -12.99 30.17
C ALA A 185 5.44 -12.95 30.05
N GLY A 186 4.75 -13.89 30.67
CA GLY A 186 3.29 -13.98 30.69
C GLY A 186 2.64 -14.50 29.43
N THR A 187 3.42 -15.03 28.50
CA THR A 187 2.94 -15.69 27.30
C THR A 187 3.23 -17.19 27.36
N ASP A 188 2.63 -17.97 26.47
CA ASP A 188 2.90 -19.41 26.34
C ASP A 188 4.27 -19.70 25.72
N THR A 189 4.91 -18.69 25.12
CA THR A 189 6.21 -18.80 24.46
C THR A 189 7.27 -18.10 25.30
N LEU A 190 8.19 -18.86 25.91
CA LEU A 190 9.29 -18.40 26.76
C LEU A 190 8.88 -17.55 27.98
N PRO A 191 8.04 -18.08 28.86
CA PRO A 191 7.54 -17.33 30.02
C PRO A 191 8.62 -16.95 31.07
N GLY A 192 9.83 -17.53 30.96
CA GLY A 192 10.90 -17.37 31.95
C GLY A 192 11.82 -16.14 31.74
N VAL A 193 11.65 -15.37 30.66
CA VAL A 193 12.46 -14.16 30.40
C VAL A 193 11.85 -12.92 31.09
N PRO A 194 12.67 -11.89 31.45
CA PRO A 194 12.17 -10.72 32.18
C PRO A 194 11.45 -9.69 31.31
N TYR A 195 11.34 -9.91 30.02
CA TYR A 195 10.72 -9.01 29.04
C TYR A 195 9.57 -9.70 28.30
N GLN A 196 8.71 -8.90 27.70
CA GLN A 196 7.63 -9.33 26.81
C GLN A 196 7.85 -8.73 25.42
N ILE A 197 7.69 -9.56 24.39
CA ILE A 197 7.75 -9.17 22.98
C ILE A 197 6.32 -9.16 22.45
N LEU A 198 5.89 -8.04 21.92
CA LEU A 198 4.54 -7.84 21.41
C LEU A 198 4.57 -7.43 19.94
N PRO A 199 3.85 -8.12 19.05
CA PRO A 199 3.78 -7.74 17.65
C PRO A 199 2.93 -6.48 17.48
N LEU A 200 3.41 -5.57 16.65
CA LEU A 200 2.69 -4.38 16.19
C LEU A 200 1.87 -4.78 14.96
N LYS A 201 0.72 -5.39 15.22
CA LYS A 201 -0.14 -5.97 14.18
C LYS A 201 -1.35 -5.08 13.90
N SER A 202 -1.61 -4.80 12.61
CA SER A 202 -2.84 -4.20 12.12
C SER A 202 -3.41 -5.08 11.00
N GLY A 203 -4.65 -5.54 11.15
CA GLY A 203 -5.23 -6.58 10.31
C GLY A 203 -4.42 -7.88 10.35
N GLU A 204 -4.02 -8.38 9.20
CA GLU A 204 -3.20 -9.60 9.07
C GLU A 204 -1.69 -9.30 9.04
N LYS A 205 -1.27 -8.04 8.91
CA LYS A 205 0.13 -7.66 8.73
C LYS A 205 0.76 -7.20 10.04
N THR A 206 1.98 -7.66 10.28
CA THR A 206 2.85 -7.20 11.38
C THR A 206 3.80 -6.13 10.82
N TYR A 207 3.80 -4.94 11.44
CA TYR A 207 4.61 -3.80 11.02
C TYR A 207 5.92 -3.66 11.79
N GLY A 208 6.04 -4.36 12.91
CA GLY A 208 7.20 -4.34 13.78
C GLY A 208 6.91 -5.06 15.09
N LEU A 209 7.78 -4.87 16.07
CA LEU A 209 7.62 -5.40 17.42
C LEU A 209 7.86 -4.29 18.43
N VAL A 210 7.31 -4.46 19.63
CA VAL A 210 7.76 -3.74 20.82
C VAL A 210 8.23 -4.74 21.87
N VAL A 211 9.44 -4.55 22.37
CA VAL A 211 9.98 -5.28 23.52
C VAL A 211 9.74 -4.44 24.76
N VAL A 212 9.12 -4.99 25.79
CA VAL A 212 8.78 -4.29 27.03
C VAL A 212 9.38 -5.06 28.21
N GLU A 213 10.25 -4.39 28.97
CA GLU A 213 10.82 -4.91 30.20
C GLU A 213 10.26 -4.13 31.38
N PRO A 214 9.27 -4.68 32.12
CA PRO A 214 8.65 -3.98 33.23
C PRO A 214 9.53 -3.96 34.46
N GLY A 215 9.50 -2.87 35.21
CA GLY A 215 10.17 -2.79 36.52
C GLY A 215 9.56 -3.76 37.55
N ASN A 216 8.28 -4.13 37.40
CA ASN A 216 7.58 -5.12 38.21
C ASN A 216 6.66 -5.97 37.34
N LEU A 217 7.08 -7.20 37.08
CA LEU A 217 6.35 -8.16 36.23
C LEU A 217 4.93 -8.42 36.73
N ARG A 218 4.71 -8.48 38.05
CA ARG A 218 3.37 -8.76 38.64
C ARG A 218 2.37 -7.64 38.32
N GLN A 219 2.79 -6.41 38.18
CA GLN A 219 1.92 -5.28 37.82
C GLN A 219 1.49 -5.38 36.36
N LEU A 220 2.41 -5.74 35.48
CA LEU A 220 2.09 -5.90 34.04
C LEU A 220 1.15 -7.08 33.79
N MET A 221 1.20 -8.13 34.65
CA MET A 221 0.33 -9.30 34.55
C MET A 221 -1.13 -9.05 34.99
N ILE A 222 -1.46 -7.87 35.51
CA ILE A 222 -2.84 -7.50 35.80
C ILE A 222 -3.62 -7.41 34.49
N PRO A 223 -4.77 -8.08 34.32
CA PRO A 223 -5.51 -8.15 33.06
C PRO A 223 -5.83 -6.77 32.47
N GLU A 224 -6.11 -5.78 33.31
CA GLU A 224 -6.39 -4.40 32.88
C GLU A 224 -5.15 -3.72 32.27
N GLN A 225 -3.95 -4.00 32.81
CA GLN A 225 -2.68 -3.47 32.30
C GLN A 225 -2.29 -4.14 30.98
N GLN A 226 -2.49 -5.43 30.87
CA GLN A 226 -2.24 -6.16 29.62
C GLN A 226 -3.13 -5.62 28.49
N ARG A 227 -4.44 -5.47 28.73
CA ARG A 227 -5.36 -4.89 27.74
C ARG A 227 -5.01 -3.44 27.36
N LEU A 228 -4.49 -2.67 28.31
CA LEU A 228 -4.01 -1.32 28.00
C LEU A 228 -2.77 -1.37 27.11
N LEU A 229 -1.82 -2.24 27.40
CA LEU A 229 -0.61 -2.43 26.60
C LEU A 229 -0.94 -2.95 25.19
N GLU A 230 -1.84 -3.93 25.07
CA GLU A 230 -2.35 -4.38 23.77
C GLU A 230 -3.01 -3.25 22.96
N THR A 231 -3.74 -2.37 23.63
CA THR A 231 -4.33 -1.19 22.96
C THR A 231 -3.24 -0.24 22.50
N PHE A 232 -2.17 -0.06 23.26
CA PHE A 232 -1.04 0.77 22.87
C PHE A 232 -0.31 0.18 21.66
N THR A 233 -0.06 -1.14 21.65
CA THR A 233 0.56 -1.80 20.50
C THR A 233 -0.28 -1.68 19.23
N LEU A 234 -1.60 -1.76 19.36
CA LEU A 234 -2.52 -1.54 18.23
C LEU A 234 -2.46 -0.10 17.70
N LEU A 235 -2.43 0.91 18.59
CA LEU A 235 -2.30 2.31 18.17
C LEU A 235 -1.00 2.57 17.42
N VAL A 236 0.11 1.98 17.89
CA VAL A 236 1.41 2.06 17.22
C VAL A 236 1.38 1.37 15.86
N ALA A 237 0.81 0.17 15.79
CA ALA A 237 0.66 -0.58 14.54
C ALA A 237 -0.13 0.20 13.49
N ASN A 238 -1.27 0.77 13.89
CA ASN A 238 -2.10 1.61 12.99
C ASN A 238 -1.36 2.88 12.53
N ALA A 239 -0.53 3.48 13.39
CA ALA A 239 0.28 4.64 13.01
C ALA A 239 1.36 4.27 11.98
N LEU A 240 2.03 3.12 12.15
CA LEU A 240 3.00 2.58 11.20
C LEU A 240 2.36 2.18 9.87
N GLU A 241 1.20 1.52 9.92
CA GLU A 241 0.42 1.19 8.72
C GLU A 241 0.07 2.44 7.91
N ARG A 242 -0.45 3.47 8.58
CA ARG A 242 -0.76 4.75 7.92
C ARG A 242 0.45 5.34 7.22
N LEU A 243 1.65 5.33 7.84
CA LEU A 243 2.87 5.82 7.21
C LEU A 243 3.23 5.00 5.96
N THR A 244 3.16 3.68 6.04
CA THR A 244 3.50 2.81 4.90
C THR A 244 2.52 3.00 3.74
N LEU A 245 1.22 3.12 4.03
CA LEU A 245 0.20 3.37 3.01
C LEU A 245 0.39 4.74 2.35
N THR A 246 0.60 5.80 3.14
CA THR A 246 0.84 7.15 2.60
C THR A 246 2.09 7.20 1.71
N ALA A 247 3.17 6.54 2.12
CA ALA A 247 4.40 6.48 1.33
C ALA A 247 4.18 5.71 0.00
N SER A 248 3.45 4.59 0.03
CA SER A 248 3.14 3.82 -1.18
C SER A 248 2.22 4.56 -2.15
N GLU A 249 1.22 5.28 -1.63
CA GLU A 249 0.32 6.12 -2.44
C GLU A 249 1.08 7.28 -3.10
N GLU A 250 2.00 7.92 -2.39
CA GLU A 250 2.80 9.01 -2.94
C GLU A 250 3.77 8.52 -4.01
N GLN A 251 4.39 7.35 -3.82
CA GLN A 251 5.23 6.71 -4.85
C GLN A 251 4.42 6.36 -6.09
N ALA A 252 3.24 5.76 -5.94
CA ALA A 252 2.36 5.42 -7.06
C ALA A 252 1.90 6.68 -7.81
N ARG A 253 1.56 7.75 -7.08
CA ARG A 253 1.19 9.04 -7.67
C ARG A 253 2.34 9.65 -8.48
N MET A 254 3.54 9.71 -7.90
CA MET A 254 4.72 10.22 -8.60
C MET A 254 5.07 9.41 -9.85
N ALA A 255 4.93 8.08 -9.79
CA ALA A 255 5.15 7.22 -10.95
C ALA A 255 4.13 7.53 -12.07
N SER A 256 2.84 7.68 -11.71
CA SER A 256 1.78 8.04 -12.65
C SER A 256 1.97 9.43 -13.26
N GLU A 257 2.32 10.44 -12.43
CA GLU A 257 2.61 11.81 -12.94
C GLU A 257 3.80 11.83 -13.90
N ARG A 258 4.88 11.09 -13.60
CA ARG A 258 6.04 10.96 -14.50
C ARG A 258 5.65 10.36 -15.85
N GLU A 259 4.79 9.34 -15.81
CA GLU A 259 4.32 8.68 -17.03
C GLU A 259 3.44 9.62 -17.87
N GLN A 260 2.52 10.35 -17.24
CA GLN A 260 1.69 11.35 -17.92
C GLN A 260 2.51 12.46 -18.54
N ILE A 261 3.49 13.03 -17.84
CA ILE A 261 4.38 14.07 -18.36
C ILE A 261 5.17 13.51 -19.54
N ARG A 262 5.73 12.31 -19.45
CA ARG A 262 6.47 11.69 -20.56
C ARG A 262 5.60 11.51 -21.80
N ASN A 263 4.37 11.03 -21.62
CA ASN A 263 3.44 10.83 -22.74
C ASN A 263 3.00 12.14 -23.37
N ALA A 264 2.74 13.17 -22.58
CA ALA A 264 2.41 14.51 -23.07
C ALA A 264 3.57 15.13 -23.87
N LEU A 265 4.81 15.01 -23.37
CA LEU A 265 6.01 15.49 -24.09
C LEU A 265 6.22 14.75 -25.40
N LEU A 266 6.08 13.42 -25.44
CA LEU A 266 6.21 12.64 -26.67
C LEU A 266 5.12 12.99 -27.70
N ALA A 267 3.90 13.29 -27.25
CA ALA A 267 2.82 13.73 -28.13
C ALA A 267 3.10 15.11 -28.71
N ALA A 268 3.53 16.08 -27.89
CA ALA A 268 3.89 17.43 -28.33
C ALA A 268 5.06 17.43 -29.32
N LEU A 269 6.15 16.72 -28.94
CA LEU A 269 7.32 16.59 -29.81
C LEU A 269 7.00 15.94 -31.16
N SER A 270 6.10 14.95 -31.18
CA SER A 270 5.66 14.30 -32.41
C SER A 270 4.96 15.28 -33.35
N HIS A 271 4.08 16.13 -32.81
CA HIS A 271 3.38 17.14 -33.58
C HIS A 271 4.33 18.21 -34.09
N ASP A 272 5.20 18.74 -33.22
CA ASP A 272 6.07 19.86 -33.52
C ASP A 272 7.21 19.49 -34.50
N LEU A 273 7.60 18.21 -34.53
CA LEU A 273 8.56 17.71 -35.51
C LEU A 273 7.90 17.34 -36.83
N ARG A 274 6.68 16.83 -36.85
CA ARG A 274 5.96 16.43 -38.06
C ARG A 274 5.69 17.63 -38.98
N THR A 275 5.26 18.75 -38.42
CA THR A 275 4.87 19.95 -39.17
C THR A 275 6.02 20.50 -40.05
N PRO A 276 7.21 20.84 -39.51
CA PRO A 276 8.32 21.34 -40.32
C PRO A 276 8.84 20.31 -41.30
N LEU A 277 8.84 19.01 -40.93
CA LEU A 277 9.29 17.96 -41.86
C LEU A 277 8.35 17.81 -43.07
N THR A 278 7.03 17.91 -42.82
CA THR A 278 6.04 17.90 -43.95
C THR A 278 6.20 19.09 -44.87
N VAL A 279 6.47 20.27 -44.31
CA VAL A 279 6.73 21.48 -45.13
C VAL A 279 8.03 21.33 -45.94
N LEU A 280 9.11 20.85 -45.31
CA LEU A 280 10.38 20.60 -46.00
C LEU A 280 10.24 19.58 -47.13
N PHE A 281 9.46 18.50 -46.89
CA PHE A 281 9.19 17.49 -47.91
C PHE A 281 8.42 18.10 -49.09
N GLY A 282 7.36 18.86 -48.85
CA GLY A 282 6.58 19.52 -49.89
C GLY A 282 7.43 20.51 -50.73
N GLN A 283 8.29 21.29 -50.05
CA GLN A 283 9.21 22.20 -50.76
C GLN A 283 10.24 21.44 -51.60
N ALA A 284 10.82 20.36 -51.10
CA ALA A 284 11.75 19.52 -51.83
C ALA A 284 11.08 18.82 -53.03
N GLU A 285 9.82 18.42 -52.88
CA GLU A 285 9.01 17.84 -53.98
C GLU A 285 8.79 18.84 -55.11
N ILE A 286 8.30 20.04 -54.79
CA ILE A 286 8.06 21.10 -55.77
C ILE A 286 9.37 21.44 -56.50
N LEU A 287 10.46 21.66 -55.76
CA LEU A 287 11.76 21.95 -56.33
C LEU A 287 12.26 20.85 -57.27
N THR A 288 12.02 19.58 -56.93
CA THR A 288 12.40 18.44 -57.75
C THR A 288 11.61 18.43 -59.07
N LEU A 289 10.30 18.69 -59.01
CA LEU A 289 9.43 18.74 -60.20
C LEU A 289 9.77 19.91 -61.10
N ASP A 290 10.00 21.10 -60.56
CA ASP A 290 10.34 22.30 -61.30
C ASP A 290 11.69 22.13 -62.06
N LEU A 291 12.74 21.72 -61.38
CA LEU A 291 14.05 21.50 -61.97
C LEU A 291 14.07 20.32 -62.95
N ALA A 292 13.22 19.30 -62.75
CA ALA A 292 13.06 18.20 -63.69
C ALA A 292 12.36 18.69 -65.00
N SER A 293 11.34 19.55 -64.89
CA SER A 293 10.61 20.11 -66.04
C SER A 293 11.46 21.04 -66.87
N GLU A 294 12.40 21.75 -66.22
CA GLU A 294 13.36 22.64 -66.87
C GLU A 294 14.58 21.91 -67.45
N GLY A 295 14.72 20.61 -67.26
CA GLY A 295 15.91 19.86 -67.70
C GLY A 295 17.20 20.26 -66.98
N SER A 296 17.10 20.83 -65.80
CA SER A 296 18.23 21.41 -65.06
C SER A 296 19.21 20.31 -64.58
N PRO A 297 20.53 20.54 -64.66
CA PRO A 297 21.54 19.63 -64.15
C PRO A 297 21.40 19.43 -62.60
N HIS A 298 20.67 20.31 -61.90
CA HIS A 298 20.44 20.26 -60.48
C HIS A 298 19.22 19.39 -60.06
N ALA A 299 18.44 18.90 -61.06
CA ALA A 299 17.28 18.05 -60.76
C ALA A 299 17.64 16.80 -59.94
N ARG A 300 18.80 16.20 -60.17
CA ARG A 300 19.32 15.07 -59.42
C ARG A 300 19.59 15.44 -57.96
N GLN A 301 20.20 16.59 -57.72
CA GLN A 301 20.48 17.06 -56.35
C GLN A 301 19.20 17.35 -55.57
N ALA A 302 18.18 17.96 -56.23
CA ALA A 302 16.87 18.18 -55.63
C ALA A 302 16.18 16.86 -55.25
N SER A 303 16.25 15.83 -56.10
CA SER A 303 15.73 14.49 -55.80
C SER A 303 16.45 13.81 -54.64
N GLU A 304 17.77 13.98 -54.53
CA GLU A 304 18.56 13.49 -53.40
C GLU A 304 18.16 14.20 -52.09
N ILE A 305 17.95 15.51 -52.09
CA ILE A 305 17.45 16.28 -50.94
C ILE A 305 16.07 15.78 -50.53
N ARG A 306 15.14 15.62 -51.47
CA ARG A 306 13.79 15.07 -51.22
C ARG A 306 13.87 13.70 -50.53
N GLN A 307 14.76 12.83 -51.04
CA GLN A 307 14.95 11.49 -50.45
C GLN A 307 15.50 11.55 -49.01
N HIS A 308 16.44 12.47 -48.74
CA HIS A 308 16.98 12.69 -47.39
C HIS A 308 15.92 13.19 -46.42
N VAL A 309 15.07 14.14 -46.85
CA VAL A 309 13.96 14.63 -46.01
C VAL A 309 12.97 13.50 -45.70
N LEU A 310 12.61 12.69 -46.70
CA LEU A 310 11.71 11.54 -46.51
C LEU A 310 12.29 10.54 -45.51
N ASN A 311 13.56 10.19 -45.67
CA ASN A 311 14.24 9.25 -44.76
C ASN A 311 14.33 9.80 -43.32
N THR A 312 14.61 11.10 -43.19
CA THR A 312 14.64 11.76 -41.87
C THR A 312 13.27 11.77 -41.21
N THR A 313 12.22 12.06 -41.97
CA THR A 313 10.83 12.03 -41.48
C THR A 313 10.46 10.65 -41.00
N ARG A 314 10.77 9.60 -41.76
CA ARG A 314 10.54 8.21 -41.36
C ARG A 314 11.30 7.85 -40.07
N LEU A 315 12.57 8.29 -39.96
CA LEU A 315 13.39 8.07 -38.77
C LEU A 315 12.79 8.70 -37.51
N VAL A 316 12.41 9.97 -37.59
CA VAL A 316 11.82 10.72 -36.48
C VAL A 316 10.51 10.07 -36.05
N ASN A 317 9.62 9.73 -36.98
CA ASN A 317 8.36 9.05 -36.68
C ASN A 317 8.62 7.71 -36.02
N ASN A 318 9.57 6.91 -36.51
CA ASN A 318 9.94 5.63 -35.96
C ASN A 318 10.44 5.74 -34.52
N LEU A 319 11.26 6.76 -34.22
CA LEU A 319 11.81 6.98 -32.89
C LEU A 319 10.71 7.42 -31.89
N LEU A 320 9.80 8.28 -32.32
CA LEU A 320 8.69 8.76 -31.52
C LEU A 320 7.68 7.65 -31.20
N ASP A 321 7.36 6.82 -32.20
CA ASP A 321 6.45 5.69 -32.01
C ASP A 321 7.06 4.63 -31.10
N MET A 322 8.36 4.33 -31.26
CA MET A 322 9.10 3.45 -30.36
C MET A 322 9.06 3.95 -28.91
N ALA A 323 9.27 5.26 -28.71
CA ALA A 323 9.20 5.88 -27.40
C ALA A 323 7.80 5.80 -26.78
N ARG A 324 6.74 5.96 -27.61
CA ARG A 324 5.34 5.81 -27.18
C ARG A 324 5.00 4.37 -26.79
N ILE A 325 5.39 3.39 -27.62
CA ILE A 325 5.13 1.98 -27.34
C ILE A 325 5.82 1.54 -26.03
N GLN A 326 7.07 1.97 -25.83
CA GLN A 326 7.83 1.63 -24.61
C GLN A 326 7.30 2.31 -23.34
N SER A 327 6.53 3.38 -23.46
CA SER A 327 5.94 4.07 -22.33
C SER A 327 4.69 3.38 -21.77
N GLY A 328 4.21 2.29 -22.38
CA GLY A 328 2.97 1.62 -21.95
C GLY A 328 1.69 2.44 -22.19
N GLY A 329 1.83 3.67 -22.72
CA GLY A 329 0.74 4.60 -22.95
C GLY A 329 0.00 4.41 -24.28
N PHE A 330 0.20 3.29 -24.95
CA PHE A 330 -0.45 3.04 -26.22
C PHE A 330 -1.83 2.40 -25.98
N ASN A 331 -2.87 3.20 -26.14
CA ASN A 331 -4.25 2.67 -26.21
C ASN A 331 -4.45 2.10 -27.62
N LEU A 332 -4.24 0.79 -27.78
CA LEU A 332 -4.52 0.11 -29.03
C LEU A 332 -6.00 0.24 -29.38
N LYS A 333 -6.27 0.75 -30.57
CA LYS A 333 -7.60 0.75 -31.18
C LYS A 333 -7.74 -0.50 -32.03
N LYS A 334 -7.89 -1.65 -31.38
CA LYS A 334 -8.10 -2.92 -32.10
C LYS A 334 -9.50 -2.95 -32.71
N GLU A 335 -9.55 -3.27 -34.00
CA GLU A 335 -10.76 -3.45 -34.78
C GLU A 335 -10.70 -4.78 -35.51
N TRP A 336 -11.86 -5.34 -35.83
CA TRP A 336 -11.94 -6.54 -36.65
C TRP A 336 -11.79 -6.14 -38.11
N LEU A 337 -10.67 -6.51 -38.73
CA LEU A 337 -10.34 -6.23 -40.13
C LEU A 337 -10.11 -7.54 -40.85
N THR A 338 -10.34 -7.56 -42.16
CA THR A 338 -9.93 -8.70 -42.98
C THR A 338 -8.43 -8.63 -43.24
N LEU A 339 -7.77 -9.78 -43.21
CA LEU A 339 -6.32 -9.85 -43.47
C LEU A 339 -6.00 -9.29 -44.86
N GLU A 340 -6.86 -9.57 -45.83
CA GLU A 340 -6.75 -9.09 -47.22
C GLU A 340 -6.76 -7.56 -47.32
N GLU A 341 -7.63 -6.91 -46.53
CA GLU A 341 -7.70 -5.44 -46.50
C GLU A 341 -6.40 -4.83 -45.97
N VAL A 342 -5.87 -5.36 -44.85
CA VAL A 342 -4.63 -4.85 -44.25
C VAL A 342 -3.42 -5.11 -45.15
N VAL A 343 -3.33 -6.28 -45.78
CA VAL A 343 -2.27 -6.61 -46.74
C VAL A 343 -2.41 -5.77 -47.99
N GLY A 344 -3.62 -5.60 -48.53
CA GLY A 344 -3.87 -4.75 -49.71
C GLY A 344 -3.49 -3.28 -49.50
N SER A 345 -3.85 -2.71 -48.34
CA SER A 345 -3.46 -1.34 -47.95
C SER A 345 -1.94 -1.18 -47.87
N ALA A 346 -1.24 -2.13 -47.21
CA ALA A 346 0.22 -2.10 -47.14
C ALA A 346 0.90 -2.19 -48.52
N LEU A 347 0.36 -3.00 -49.41
CA LEU A 347 0.89 -3.12 -50.80
C LEU A 347 0.69 -1.85 -51.62
N GLN A 348 -0.48 -1.21 -51.55
CA GLN A 348 -0.73 0.07 -52.24
C GLN A 348 0.24 1.17 -51.84
N MET A 349 0.65 1.20 -50.54
CA MET A 349 1.64 2.18 -50.09
C MET A 349 3.06 1.92 -50.61
N LEU A 350 3.35 0.71 -51.09
CA LEU A 350 4.66 0.29 -51.62
C LEU A 350 4.74 0.33 -53.15
N GLU A 351 3.60 0.30 -53.86
CA GLU A 351 3.53 0.20 -55.34
C GLU A 351 4.46 1.14 -56.14
N PRO A 352 4.73 2.41 -55.72
CA PRO A 352 5.63 3.27 -56.50
C PRO A 352 7.10 2.81 -56.54
N GLY A 353 7.48 1.82 -55.71
CA GLY A 353 8.86 1.32 -55.59
C GLY A 353 9.06 -0.16 -55.93
N LEU A 354 7.99 -0.89 -56.25
CA LEU A 354 8.06 -2.33 -56.55
C LEU A 354 8.32 -2.60 -58.00
N SER A 355 9.47 -3.24 -58.31
CA SER A 355 9.86 -3.66 -59.67
C SER A 355 9.39 -5.08 -60.01
N SER A 356 8.89 -5.85 -59.07
CA SER A 356 8.50 -7.26 -59.22
C SER A 356 7.15 -7.55 -58.56
N PRO A 357 6.32 -8.46 -59.10
CA PRO A 357 5.07 -8.87 -58.48
C PRO A 357 5.33 -9.59 -57.17
N ILE A 358 4.49 -9.33 -56.14
CA ILE A 358 4.52 -10.02 -54.87
C ILE A 358 3.62 -11.26 -54.94
N ASN A 359 4.17 -12.38 -54.53
CA ASN A 359 3.40 -13.64 -54.41
C ASN A 359 2.55 -13.60 -53.15
N LEU A 360 1.21 -13.72 -53.33
CA LEU A 360 0.26 -13.71 -52.21
C LEU A 360 -0.39 -15.11 -52.06
N SER A 361 -0.35 -15.64 -50.85
CA SER A 361 -1.05 -16.87 -50.47
C SER A 361 -1.72 -16.63 -49.12
N LEU A 362 -3.00 -16.26 -49.15
CA LEU A 362 -3.84 -15.99 -48.01
C LEU A 362 -4.84 -17.12 -47.77
N PRO A 363 -5.26 -17.39 -46.52
CA PRO A 363 -6.20 -18.47 -46.24
C PRO A 363 -7.62 -18.14 -46.77
N GLU A 364 -8.30 -19.16 -47.25
CA GLU A 364 -9.72 -19.11 -47.58
C GLU A 364 -10.53 -19.91 -46.53
N PRO A 365 -11.68 -19.44 -46.04
CA PRO A 365 -12.39 -18.17 -46.32
C PRO A 365 -11.70 -16.94 -45.66
N LEU A 366 -12.23 -15.72 -45.97
CA LEU A 366 -11.78 -14.43 -45.43
C LEU A 366 -11.43 -14.53 -43.93
N THR A 367 -10.19 -14.23 -43.60
CA THR A 367 -9.70 -14.33 -42.23
C THR A 367 -9.78 -12.98 -41.54
N LEU A 368 -10.62 -12.88 -40.50
CA LEU A 368 -10.70 -11.69 -39.65
C LEU A 368 -9.59 -11.72 -38.62
N ILE A 369 -8.95 -10.55 -38.43
CA ILE A 369 -7.93 -10.32 -37.41
C ILE A 369 -8.32 -9.17 -36.53
N HIS A 370 -8.01 -9.26 -35.21
CA HIS A 370 -8.33 -8.21 -34.23
C HIS A 370 -7.07 -7.38 -33.91
N VAL A 371 -6.83 -6.35 -34.70
CA VAL A 371 -5.60 -5.54 -34.67
C VAL A 371 -5.91 -4.05 -34.75
N ASP A 372 -4.93 -3.23 -34.41
CA ASP A 372 -4.89 -1.81 -34.76
C ASP A 372 -4.37 -1.71 -36.20
N GLY A 373 -5.28 -1.43 -37.14
CA GLY A 373 -5.01 -1.48 -38.58
C GLY A 373 -3.78 -0.68 -38.97
N PRO A 374 -3.70 0.63 -38.69
CA PRO A 374 -2.56 1.47 -39.04
C PRO A 374 -1.22 0.98 -38.49
N LEU A 375 -1.21 0.43 -37.27
CA LEU A 375 0.01 -0.13 -36.71
C LEU A 375 0.43 -1.43 -37.38
N PHE A 376 -0.54 -2.29 -37.65
CA PHE A 376 -0.24 -3.57 -38.26
C PHE A 376 0.14 -3.46 -39.73
N GLU A 377 -0.50 -2.54 -40.50
CA GLU A 377 -0.04 -2.14 -41.86
C GLU A 377 1.42 -1.72 -41.82
N ARG A 378 1.83 -0.96 -40.81
CA ARG A 378 3.21 -0.51 -40.67
C ARG A 378 4.20 -1.67 -40.42
N VAL A 379 3.80 -2.72 -39.72
CA VAL A 379 4.59 -3.96 -39.60
C VAL A 379 4.84 -4.52 -40.98
N LEU A 380 3.78 -4.68 -41.78
CA LEU A 380 3.88 -5.23 -43.13
C LEU A 380 4.76 -4.38 -44.03
N ILE A 381 4.56 -3.06 -44.05
CA ILE A 381 5.36 -2.14 -44.83
C ILE A 381 6.84 -2.25 -44.46
N ASN A 382 7.18 -2.27 -43.18
CA ASN A 382 8.57 -2.41 -42.74
C ASN A 382 9.21 -3.75 -43.17
N LEU A 383 8.44 -4.85 -43.09
CA LEU A 383 8.94 -6.17 -43.50
C LEU A 383 9.11 -6.25 -45.01
N LEU A 384 8.16 -5.74 -45.76
CA LEU A 384 8.21 -5.70 -47.23
C LEU A 384 9.31 -4.76 -47.73
N GLU A 385 9.48 -3.55 -47.14
CA GLU A 385 10.61 -2.64 -47.46
C GLU A 385 11.96 -3.32 -47.22
N ASN A 386 12.08 -4.11 -46.13
CA ASN A 386 13.29 -4.88 -45.88
C ASN A 386 13.51 -5.96 -46.95
N ALA A 387 12.49 -6.69 -47.35
CA ALA A 387 12.57 -7.69 -48.41
C ALA A 387 13.05 -7.05 -49.75
N VAL A 388 12.39 -5.97 -50.18
CA VAL A 388 12.78 -5.22 -51.40
C VAL A 388 14.23 -4.72 -51.34
N LYS A 389 14.64 -4.23 -50.17
CA LYS A 389 15.95 -3.61 -49.96
C LYS A 389 17.11 -4.61 -49.91
N TYR A 390 16.90 -5.78 -49.36
CA TYR A 390 17.97 -6.75 -49.11
C TYR A 390 17.99 -7.92 -50.10
N ALA A 391 16.85 -8.26 -50.73
CA ALA A 391 16.77 -9.38 -51.65
C ALA A 391 17.35 -9.10 -53.04
N GLY A 392 17.41 -7.81 -53.45
CA GLY A 392 17.95 -7.41 -54.77
C GLY A 392 16.89 -7.17 -55.84
N ALA A 393 17.31 -6.59 -56.97
CA ALA A 393 16.39 -6.08 -58.00
C ALA A 393 15.58 -7.13 -58.80
N GLN A 394 15.93 -8.40 -58.69
CA GLN A 394 15.24 -9.53 -59.36
C GLN A 394 14.72 -10.56 -58.36
N ALA A 395 14.60 -10.18 -57.09
CA ALA A 395 14.18 -11.10 -56.08
C ALA A 395 12.65 -11.31 -56.10
N GLU A 396 12.24 -12.53 -55.81
CA GLU A 396 10.85 -12.86 -55.51
C GLU A 396 10.56 -12.58 -54.06
N ILE A 397 9.47 -11.88 -53.82
CA ILE A 397 8.97 -11.55 -52.47
C ILE A 397 7.57 -12.12 -52.33
N GLY A 398 7.21 -12.62 -51.17
CA GLY A 398 5.87 -13.11 -50.95
C GLY A 398 5.36 -12.91 -49.53
N ILE A 399 4.06 -13.00 -49.45
CA ILE A 399 3.31 -13.02 -48.18
C ILE A 399 2.50 -14.30 -48.16
N ASN A 400 2.72 -15.13 -47.17
CA ASN A 400 1.93 -16.32 -46.91
C ASN A 400 1.28 -16.20 -45.54
N ALA A 401 -0.01 -16.53 -45.46
CA ALA A 401 -0.68 -16.59 -44.18
C ALA A 401 -1.43 -17.92 -44.06
N HIS A 402 -1.46 -18.46 -42.85
CA HIS A 402 -2.22 -19.65 -42.52
C HIS A 402 -2.61 -19.64 -41.04
N VAL A 403 -3.70 -20.31 -40.72
CA VAL A 403 -4.17 -20.47 -39.35
C VAL A 403 -3.69 -21.83 -38.84
N GLU A 404 -2.93 -21.82 -37.74
CA GLU A 404 -2.43 -22.99 -37.06
C GLU A 404 -2.96 -23.02 -35.61
N GLY A 405 -3.99 -23.85 -35.35
CA GLY A 405 -4.66 -23.92 -34.06
C GLY A 405 -5.36 -22.59 -33.70
N GLU A 406 -4.93 -21.98 -32.58
CA GLU A 406 -5.46 -20.69 -32.08
C GLU A 406 -4.61 -19.51 -32.54
N ASN A 407 -3.71 -19.70 -33.51
CA ASN A 407 -2.80 -18.64 -33.97
C ASN A 407 -2.91 -18.45 -35.49
N LEU A 408 -2.85 -17.17 -35.89
CA LEU A 408 -2.58 -16.80 -37.27
C LEU A 408 -1.07 -16.64 -37.42
N GLN A 409 -0.48 -17.35 -38.39
CA GLN A 409 0.90 -17.15 -38.81
C GLN A 409 0.93 -16.39 -40.13
N LEU A 410 1.67 -15.29 -40.16
CA LEU A 410 1.87 -14.45 -41.34
C LEU A 410 3.37 -14.38 -41.64
N ASP A 411 3.77 -14.94 -42.77
CA ASP A 411 5.14 -15.03 -43.24
C ASP A 411 5.36 -14.00 -44.36
N VAL A 412 6.29 -13.08 -44.14
CA VAL A 412 6.84 -12.21 -45.20
C VAL A 412 8.22 -12.74 -45.57
N TRP A 413 8.38 -13.18 -46.82
CA TRP A 413 9.59 -13.85 -47.25
C TRP A 413 10.18 -13.26 -48.54
N ASP A 414 11.49 -13.48 -48.72
CA ASP A 414 12.24 -13.18 -49.93
C ASP A 414 13.11 -14.36 -50.34
N ASN A 415 13.66 -14.33 -51.56
CA ASN A 415 14.64 -15.29 -52.09
C ASN A 415 16.05 -14.68 -52.21
N GLY A 416 16.36 -13.66 -51.42
CA GLY A 416 17.65 -12.98 -51.38
C GLY A 416 18.75 -13.77 -50.67
N PRO A 417 19.80 -13.10 -50.20
CA PRO A 417 20.96 -13.76 -49.56
C PRO A 417 20.67 -14.32 -48.17
N GLY A 418 19.49 -14.01 -47.59
CA GLY A 418 19.11 -14.45 -46.26
C GLY A 418 19.74 -13.65 -45.10
N LEU A 419 19.55 -14.13 -43.90
CA LEU A 419 20.07 -13.52 -42.67
C LEU A 419 21.46 -14.05 -42.34
N PRO A 420 22.35 -13.24 -41.77
CA PRO A 420 23.62 -13.74 -41.25
C PRO A 420 23.39 -14.80 -40.15
N PRO A 421 24.10 -15.93 -40.16
CA PRO A 421 23.92 -16.97 -39.18
C PRO A 421 24.13 -16.48 -37.75
N GLY A 422 23.21 -16.87 -36.84
CA GLY A 422 23.25 -16.52 -35.41
C GLY A 422 22.74 -15.12 -35.08
N GLN A 423 22.20 -14.39 -36.07
CA GLN A 423 21.62 -13.06 -35.83
C GLN A 423 20.09 -13.03 -35.87
N GLU A 424 19.44 -14.17 -36.01
CA GLU A 424 17.98 -14.30 -36.19
C GLU A 424 17.15 -13.63 -35.07
N GLN A 425 17.72 -13.56 -33.88
CA GLN A 425 17.08 -12.86 -32.75
C GLN A 425 17.57 -11.43 -32.56
N THR A 426 18.85 -11.18 -32.83
CA THR A 426 19.48 -9.87 -32.57
C THR A 426 19.12 -8.82 -33.61
N ILE A 427 18.64 -9.21 -34.81
CA ILE A 427 18.17 -8.27 -35.84
C ILE A 427 16.97 -7.41 -35.39
N PHE A 428 16.24 -7.85 -34.39
CA PHE A 428 15.14 -7.09 -33.80
C PHE A 428 15.60 -6.12 -32.69
N ASP A 429 16.86 -6.13 -32.32
CA ASP A 429 17.40 -5.20 -31.33
C ASP A 429 17.54 -3.80 -31.93
N LYS A 430 17.42 -2.79 -31.06
CA LYS A 430 17.53 -1.39 -31.50
C LYS A 430 18.90 -1.12 -32.11
N PHE A 431 18.89 -0.46 -33.27
CA PHE A 431 20.11 -0.12 -34.00
C PHE A 431 20.93 -1.31 -34.52
N ALA A 432 20.36 -2.53 -34.48
CA ALA A 432 20.99 -3.70 -35.06
C ALA A 432 21.11 -3.58 -36.56
N ARG A 433 22.29 -3.94 -37.09
CA ARG A 433 22.58 -4.01 -38.54
C ARG A 433 23.29 -5.33 -38.83
N GLY A 434 22.83 -6.05 -39.84
CA GLY A 434 23.35 -7.37 -40.16
C GLY A 434 24.83 -7.38 -40.59
N ASN A 435 25.35 -6.32 -41.24
CA ASN A 435 26.76 -6.11 -41.55
C ASN A 435 27.11 -4.63 -41.41
N LYS A 436 28.20 -4.30 -40.70
CA LYS A 436 28.70 -2.92 -40.51
C LYS A 436 29.15 -2.24 -41.80
N GLU A 437 29.40 -3.00 -42.87
CA GLU A 437 29.92 -2.51 -44.19
C GLU A 437 28.83 -2.50 -45.30
N SER A 438 27.56 -2.79 -44.98
CA SER A 438 26.51 -2.78 -45.99
C SER A 438 26.26 -1.35 -46.47
N ALA A 439 26.45 -1.10 -47.78
CA ALA A 439 26.20 0.17 -48.43
C ALA A 439 24.70 0.61 -48.45
N VAL A 440 23.85 -0.21 -47.86
CA VAL A 440 22.38 -0.02 -47.86
C VAL A 440 21.98 0.91 -46.71
N PRO A 441 21.43 2.09 -46.98
CA PRO A 441 21.07 3.06 -45.94
C PRO A 441 19.92 2.57 -45.06
N GLY A 442 20.09 2.66 -43.74
CA GLY A 442 19.02 2.32 -42.75
C GLY A 442 19.51 2.45 -41.30
N VAL A 443 18.63 2.84 -40.39
CA VAL A 443 18.95 3.17 -39.00
C VAL A 443 18.84 1.97 -38.06
N GLY A 444 18.32 0.83 -38.54
CA GLY A 444 18.15 -0.37 -37.70
C GLY A 444 17.02 -0.27 -36.65
N LEU A 445 15.99 0.53 -36.93
CA LEU A 445 14.83 0.66 -36.02
C LEU A 445 13.57 -0.05 -36.54
N GLY A 446 13.47 -0.33 -37.86
CA GLY A 446 12.25 -0.91 -38.45
C GLY A 446 11.83 -2.24 -37.84
N LEU A 447 12.76 -3.20 -37.72
CA LEU A 447 12.46 -4.50 -37.12
C LEU A 447 12.19 -4.42 -35.62
N ALA A 448 12.88 -3.54 -34.89
CA ALA A 448 12.59 -3.31 -33.46
C ALA A 448 11.18 -2.74 -33.25
N ILE A 449 10.68 -1.90 -34.19
CA ILE A 449 9.31 -1.41 -34.16
C ILE A 449 8.32 -2.53 -34.48
N CYS A 450 8.62 -3.38 -35.48
CA CYS A 450 7.78 -4.54 -35.77
C CYS A 450 7.59 -5.42 -34.55
N ARG A 451 8.70 -5.76 -33.84
CA ARG A 451 8.61 -6.53 -32.60
C ARG A 451 7.75 -5.82 -31.56
N ALA A 452 7.98 -4.53 -31.30
CA ALA A 452 7.23 -3.77 -30.33
C ALA A 452 5.72 -3.68 -30.65
N ILE A 453 5.36 -3.51 -31.94
CA ILE A 453 3.95 -3.50 -32.36
C ILE A 453 3.32 -4.89 -32.21
N VAL A 454 4.01 -5.95 -32.62
CA VAL A 454 3.50 -7.31 -32.52
C VAL A 454 3.34 -7.72 -31.04
N ASP A 455 4.31 -7.37 -30.18
CA ASP A 455 4.25 -7.66 -28.75
C ASP A 455 3.02 -7.00 -28.07
N VAL A 456 2.71 -5.73 -28.38
CA VAL A 456 1.52 -5.06 -27.78
C VAL A 456 0.20 -5.62 -28.34
N HIS A 457 0.23 -6.29 -29.51
CA HIS A 457 -0.91 -7.04 -30.01
C HIS A 457 -1.06 -8.42 -29.36
N GLY A 458 -0.10 -8.84 -28.51
CA GLY A 458 -0.07 -10.15 -27.86
C GLY A 458 0.49 -11.26 -28.75
N GLY A 459 1.15 -10.89 -29.85
CA GLY A 459 1.77 -11.80 -30.79
C GLY A 459 3.27 -11.97 -30.56
N THR A 460 3.92 -12.69 -31.48
CA THR A 460 5.38 -12.84 -31.53
C THR A 460 5.88 -12.67 -32.95
N ILE A 461 7.10 -12.15 -33.11
CA ILE A 461 7.79 -12.06 -34.40
C ILE A 461 9.12 -12.79 -34.33
N THR A 462 9.38 -13.64 -35.32
CA THR A 462 10.62 -14.40 -35.48
C THR A 462 11.17 -14.27 -36.88
N ALA A 463 12.45 -14.55 -37.06
CA ALA A 463 13.06 -14.55 -38.35
C ALA A 463 13.95 -15.76 -38.51
N PHE A 464 14.01 -16.33 -39.75
CA PHE A 464 14.81 -17.50 -40.07
C PHE A 464 15.16 -17.52 -41.57
N ASN A 465 16.20 -18.26 -41.91
CA ASN A 465 16.54 -18.52 -43.30
C ASN A 465 15.68 -19.63 -43.88
N ARG A 466 15.17 -19.42 -45.10
CA ARG A 466 14.37 -20.43 -45.82
C ARG A 466 15.26 -21.55 -46.35
N PRO A 467 14.76 -22.78 -46.39
CA PRO A 467 15.49 -23.92 -46.98
C PRO A 467 15.82 -23.71 -48.48
N GLU A 468 14.94 -22.97 -49.16
CA GLU A 468 15.03 -22.67 -50.61
C GLU A 468 15.91 -21.46 -50.89
N GLY A 469 16.45 -20.81 -49.85
CA GLY A 469 17.20 -19.55 -49.92
C GLY A 469 16.34 -18.35 -49.56
N GLY A 470 17.02 -17.28 -49.07
CA GLY A 470 16.37 -16.06 -48.63
C GLY A 470 15.98 -16.03 -47.16
N ALA A 471 15.35 -14.93 -46.73
CA ALA A 471 14.88 -14.72 -45.38
C ALA A 471 13.35 -14.86 -45.28
N CYS A 472 12.88 -15.25 -44.11
CA CYS A 472 11.46 -15.24 -43.72
C CYS A 472 11.29 -14.58 -42.39
N PHE A 473 10.36 -13.64 -42.31
CA PHE A 473 9.91 -13.00 -41.09
C PHE A 473 8.50 -13.50 -40.76
N ARG A 474 8.35 -14.21 -39.66
CA ARG A 474 7.08 -14.82 -39.22
C ARG A 474 6.49 -14.00 -38.09
N VAL A 475 5.28 -13.48 -38.32
CA VAL A 475 4.44 -12.85 -37.30
C VAL A 475 3.38 -13.86 -36.88
N THR A 476 3.29 -14.13 -35.59
CA THR A 476 2.27 -15.01 -35.02
C THR A 476 1.35 -14.17 -34.15
N LEU A 477 0.07 -14.14 -34.45
CA LEU A 477 -0.96 -13.45 -33.69
C LEU A 477 -1.94 -14.45 -33.09
N PRO A 478 -2.40 -14.26 -31.83
CA PRO A 478 -3.47 -15.08 -31.28
C PRO A 478 -4.76 -14.79 -32.04
N GLN A 479 -5.39 -15.85 -32.57
CA GLN A 479 -6.67 -15.77 -33.23
C GLN A 479 -7.78 -15.75 -32.20
N GLN A 480 -8.53 -14.67 -32.12
CA GLN A 480 -9.73 -14.58 -31.30
C GLN A 480 -10.94 -15.05 -32.10
N THR A 481 -11.96 -15.56 -31.42
CA THR A 481 -13.22 -15.89 -32.08
C THR A 481 -13.87 -14.60 -32.56
N ALA A 482 -14.02 -14.44 -33.87
CA ALA A 482 -14.69 -13.29 -34.42
C ALA A 482 -16.15 -13.25 -33.97
N PRO A 483 -16.75 -12.07 -33.73
CA PRO A 483 -18.19 -11.97 -33.52
C PRO A 483 -18.93 -12.55 -34.73
N GLU A 484 -19.98 -13.33 -34.50
CA GLU A 484 -20.86 -13.77 -35.57
C GLU A 484 -21.41 -12.53 -36.27
N LEU A 485 -21.11 -12.37 -37.55
CA LEU A 485 -21.74 -11.36 -38.39
C LEU A 485 -23.21 -11.75 -38.50
N GLU A 486 -24.13 -11.01 -37.87
CA GLU A 486 -25.56 -11.12 -38.19
C GLU A 486 -25.73 -10.88 -39.69
N GLU A 487 -26.13 -11.92 -40.40
CA GLU A 487 -26.54 -11.79 -41.80
C GLU A 487 -27.68 -10.77 -41.85
N PHE A 488 -27.38 -9.59 -42.37
CA PHE A 488 -28.43 -8.65 -42.78
C PHE A 488 -29.26 -9.32 -43.87
N HIS A 489 -30.35 -9.96 -43.45
CA HIS A 489 -31.41 -10.32 -44.41
C HIS A 489 -31.99 -9.01 -44.95
N GLU A 490 -31.61 -8.63 -46.16
CA GLU A 490 -32.37 -7.69 -46.95
C GLU A 490 -33.76 -8.32 -47.22
N ASP A 491 -34.73 -7.94 -46.42
CA ASP A 491 -36.14 -8.16 -46.78
C ASP A 491 -36.46 -7.24 -47.97
N MET A 492 -36.55 -7.86 -49.16
CA MET A 492 -37.19 -7.29 -50.35
C MET A 492 -38.69 -7.36 -50.22
#